data_7fbf72f845ca812feb3e12d6fdd604a5
#
_entry.id   7fbf72f845ca812feb3e12d6fdd604a5
#
_cell.length_a   1.000
_cell.length_b   1.000
_cell.length_c   1.000
_cell.angle_alpha   90.00
_cell.angle_beta   90.00
_cell.angle_gamma   90.00
#
_symmetry.space_group_name_H-M   'P 1'
#
loop_
_entity.id
_entity.type
_entity.pdbx_description
1 polymer ?
#
loop_
_entity_poly.entity_id
_entity_poly.type
_entity_poly.pdbx_seq_one_letter_code
_entity_poly.pdbx_strand_id
1 'polypeptide(L)'
;MQIFKKLSKIKKPIIEYDERRYIFSIRSLILLTIGAPTSAYFIYLFFDWEAQFWLHEIVVKQTVYFLNLFFNMAAEAQFAPSGKYFWRFKIPDQNPIYFETFCTGIQAICIFAGIIIFTPHSQDPTAREDIVWRKTKALIVSSVIFYVVNIIRMIIQINLYYIGYEWADIHFSISAASSFIAAIIVLLMHKWIPEFIISIIYTGTLVSEPLKQKRKKQVKEMVEKSNKAELKPMRKILKMEKKTFSRDISSWSDDFGYTIEGDYLVIPPEKASKFIELLMQDKPFLKESE
;
A
#
# COMPACT_ATOMS: atom_id res chain seq x y z
N MET A 1 -9.80 -20.37 17.69
CA MET A 1 -11.27 -20.21 17.49
C MET A 1 -11.90 -19.06 18.27
N GLN A 2 -11.49 -18.75 19.52
CA GLN A 2 -12.03 -17.62 20.29
C GLN A 2 -11.74 -16.23 19.72
N ILE A 3 -10.54 -16.00 19.14
CA ILE A 3 -10.15 -14.73 18.53
C ILE A 3 -11.07 -14.38 17.35
N PHE A 4 -11.38 -15.32 16.49
CA PHE A 4 -12.30 -15.10 15.36
C PHE A 4 -13.75 -14.77 15.80
N LYS A 5 -14.24 -15.38 16.92
CA LYS A 5 -15.54 -15.03 17.50
C LYS A 5 -15.57 -13.61 18.08
N LYS A 6 -14.44 -13.13 18.62
CA LYS A 6 -14.32 -11.78 19.16
C LYS A 6 -14.26 -10.73 18.05
N LEU A 7 -13.56 -11.05 16.94
CA LEU A 7 -13.45 -10.20 15.75
C LEU A 7 -14.78 -10.09 14.98
N SER A 8 -15.62 -11.12 15.00
CA SER A 8 -16.93 -11.09 14.32
C SER A 8 -17.97 -10.13 14.97
N LYS A 9 -17.72 -9.68 16.22
CA LYS A 9 -18.56 -8.72 16.94
C LYS A 9 -18.17 -7.25 16.70
N ILE A 10 -17.07 -6.99 15.97
CA ILE A 10 -16.66 -5.62 15.65
C ILE A 10 -17.61 -5.08 14.56
N LYS A 11 -18.21 -3.92 14.82
CA LYS A 11 -19.00 -3.20 13.82
C LYS A 11 -18.11 -2.94 12.60
N LYS A 12 -18.49 -3.50 11.45
CA LYS A 12 -17.73 -3.35 10.22
C LYS A 12 -17.85 -1.92 9.72
N PRO A 13 -16.74 -1.20 9.49
CA PRO A 13 -16.79 0.10 8.85
C PRO A 13 -17.36 -0.03 7.43
N ILE A 14 -18.04 1.00 6.96
CA ILE A 14 -18.50 1.12 5.57
C ILE A 14 -17.70 2.27 4.98
N ILE A 15 -16.98 2.02 3.89
CA ILE A 15 -16.27 3.05 3.16
C ILE A 15 -17.02 3.31 1.86
N GLU A 16 -17.45 4.54 1.66
CA GLU A 16 -18.07 4.98 0.41
C GLU A 16 -17.01 5.65 -0.46
N TYR A 17 -16.90 5.21 -1.70
CA TYR A 17 -15.96 5.74 -2.69
C TYR A 17 -16.58 5.55 -4.08
N ASP A 18 -16.62 6.62 -4.87
CA ASP A 18 -17.14 6.62 -6.24
C ASP A 18 -18.55 5.98 -6.34
N GLU A 19 -19.47 6.46 -5.47
CA GLU A 19 -20.87 5.99 -5.36
C GLU A 19 -21.03 4.50 -5.00
N ARG A 20 -19.95 3.82 -4.65
CA ARG A 20 -19.93 2.40 -4.26
C ARG A 20 -19.60 2.25 -2.79
N ARG A 21 -20.13 1.17 -2.19
CA ARG A 21 -19.91 0.83 -0.79
C ARG A 21 -18.92 -0.33 -0.69
N TYR A 22 -17.93 -0.17 0.17
CA TYR A 22 -16.92 -1.18 0.41
C TYR A 22 -16.98 -1.69 1.82
N ILE A 23 -17.25 -3.00 1.93
CA ILE A 23 -17.33 -3.74 3.19
C ILE A 23 -16.50 -5.01 2.99
N PHE A 24 -15.46 -5.20 3.80
CA PHE A 24 -14.61 -6.38 3.66
C PHE A 24 -14.79 -7.35 4.82
N SER A 25 -14.54 -8.63 4.56
CA SER A 25 -14.44 -9.62 5.62
C SER A 25 -13.05 -9.60 6.23
N ILE A 26 -12.95 -9.83 7.54
CA ILE A 26 -11.64 -9.93 8.20
C ILE A 26 -10.80 -11.07 7.60
N ARG A 27 -11.45 -12.15 7.21
CA ARG A 27 -10.78 -13.28 6.55
C ARG A 27 -10.11 -12.88 5.23
N SER A 28 -10.81 -12.10 4.39
CA SER A 28 -10.24 -11.64 3.11
C SER A 28 -9.08 -10.66 3.29
N LEU A 29 -9.09 -9.85 4.36
CA LEU A 29 -7.97 -8.96 4.69
C LEU A 29 -6.74 -9.74 5.17
N ILE A 30 -6.94 -10.78 5.98
CA ILE A 30 -5.86 -11.70 6.38
C ILE A 30 -5.30 -12.44 5.16
N LEU A 31 -6.18 -12.90 4.26
CA LEU A 31 -5.76 -13.54 3.02
C LEU A 31 -4.95 -12.60 2.12
N LEU A 32 -5.30 -11.32 2.04
CA LEU A 32 -4.47 -10.34 1.33
C LEU A 32 -3.09 -10.23 1.96
N THR A 33 -3.02 -10.06 3.29
CA THR A 33 -1.76 -9.80 4.00
C THR A 33 -0.78 -10.98 3.94
N ILE A 34 -1.29 -12.21 3.98
CA ILE A 34 -0.47 -13.43 3.96
C ILE A 34 -0.39 -14.01 2.55
N GLY A 35 -1.52 -14.09 1.85
CA GLY A 35 -1.62 -14.74 0.56
C GLY A 35 -0.89 -14.00 -0.55
N ALA A 36 -0.93 -12.66 -0.57
CA ALA A 36 -0.26 -11.88 -1.60
C ALA A 36 1.27 -12.10 -1.60
N PRO A 37 2.01 -11.90 -0.50
CA PRO A 37 3.45 -12.16 -0.49
C PRO A 37 3.80 -13.63 -0.69
N THR A 38 3.02 -14.55 -0.13
CA THR A 38 3.25 -15.99 -0.27
C THR A 38 3.10 -16.43 -1.73
N SER A 39 2.02 -16.01 -2.41
CA SER A 39 1.83 -16.34 -3.82
C SER A 39 2.86 -15.68 -4.72
N ALA A 40 3.21 -14.42 -4.46
CA ALA A 40 4.28 -13.74 -5.18
C ALA A 40 5.60 -14.52 -5.11
N TYR A 41 5.95 -15.01 -3.93
CA TYR A 41 7.13 -15.84 -3.72
C TYR A 41 7.09 -17.16 -4.50
N PHE A 42 5.97 -17.88 -4.45
CA PHE A 42 5.84 -19.15 -5.20
C PHE A 42 5.83 -18.94 -6.71
N ILE A 43 5.18 -17.89 -7.21
CA ILE A 43 5.22 -17.54 -8.64
C ILE A 43 6.67 -17.20 -9.05
N TYR A 44 7.39 -16.44 -8.20
CA TYR A 44 8.80 -16.13 -8.45
C TYR A 44 9.66 -17.41 -8.52
N LEU A 45 9.53 -18.33 -7.56
CA LEU A 45 10.26 -19.61 -7.58
C LEU A 45 9.96 -20.43 -8.82
N PHE A 46 8.70 -20.43 -9.30
CA PHE A 46 8.35 -21.09 -10.56
C PHE A 46 9.14 -20.50 -11.74
N PHE A 47 9.29 -19.19 -11.83
CA PHE A 47 10.04 -18.54 -12.90
C PHE A 47 11.56 -18.60 -12.70
N ASP A 48 12.06 -18.83 -11.50
CA ASP A 48 13.49 -19.04 -11.20
C ASP A 48 13.93 -20.49 -11.43
N TRP A 49 13.02 -21.35 -11.84
CA TRP A 49 13.35 -22.73 -12.21
C TRP A 49 13.93 -22.81 -13.62
N GLU A 50 14.96 -23.63 -13.80
CA GLU A 50 15.71 -23.78 -15.07
C GLU A 50 14.81 -23.97 -16.31
N ALA A 51 13.70 -24.72 -16.18
CA ALA A 51 12.73 -24.94 -17.25
C ALA A 51 12.13 -23.63 -17.80
N GLN A 52 12.19 -22.52 -17.04
CA GLN A 52 11.66 -21.21 -17.42
C GLN A 52 12.72 -20.25 -17.95
N PHE A 53 13.97 -20.65 -18.10
CA PHE A 53 15.07 -19.78 -18.59
C PHE A 53 14.95 -19.39 -20.06
N TRP A 54 13.95 -19.92 -20.79
CA TRP A 54 13.53 -19.35 -22.07
C TRP A 54 13.11 -17.88 -21.96
N LEU A 55 12.61 -17.46 -20.80
CA LEU A 55 12.27 -16.05 -20.54
C LEU A 55 13.54 -15.18 -20.52
N HIS A 56 14.64 -15.69 -19.97
CA HIS A 56 15.95 -15.00 -20.01
C HIS A 56 16.41 -14.80 -21.44
N GLU A 57 16.29 -15.84 -22.28
CA GLU A 57 16.62 -15.77 -23.70
C GLU A 57 15.88 -14.63 -24.40
N ILE A 58 14.56 -14.56 -24.22
CA ILE A 58 13.72 -13.53 -24.83
C ILE A 58 14.17 -12.15 -24.41
N VAL A 59 14.34 -11.92 -23.11
CA VAL A 59 14.71 -10.59 -22.57
C VAL A 59 16.12 -10.19 -23.04
N VAL A 60 17.07 -11.11 -22.99
CA VAL A 60 18.45 -10.83 -23.44
C VAL A 60 18.49 -10.52 -24.94
N LYS A 61 17.85 -11.35 -25.78
CA LYS A 61 17.81 -11.12 -27.23
C LYS A 61 17.14 -9.81 -27.61
N GLN A 62 16.01 -9.49 -26.96
CA GLN A 62 15.32 -8.21 -27.22
C GLN A 62 16.14 -7.01 -26.78
N THR A 63 16.76 -7.08 -25.61
CA THR A 63 17.64 -6.01 -25.12
C THR A 63 18.81 -5.80 -26.08
N VAL A 64 19.47 -6.86 -26.51
CA VAL A 64 20.58 -6.82 -27.49
C VAL A 64 20.11 -6.22 -28.82
N TYR A 65 18.93 -6.60 -29.31
CA TYR A 65 18.36 -6.01 -30.52
C TYR A 65 18.24 -4.48 -30.40
N PHE A 66 17.69 -3.98 -29.32
CA PHE A 66 17.53 -2.53 -29.12
C PHE A 66 18.87 -1.82 -28.87
N LEU A 67 19.83 -2.43 -28.17
CA LEU A 67 21.16 -1.86 -27.99
C LEU A 67 21.87 -1.67 -29.34
N ASN A 68 21.78 -2.66 -30.21
CA ASN A 68 22.39 -2.56 -31.55
C ASN A 68 21.61 -1.58 -32.44
N LEU A 69 20.28 -1.54 -32.32
CA LEU A 69 19.46 -0.62 -33.10
C LEU A 69 19.71 0.85 -32.75
N PHE A 70 19.78 1.18 -31.46
CA PHE A 70 19.87 2.57 -31.00
C PHE A 70 21.31 3.08 -30.85
N PHE A 71 22.25 2.20 -30.49
CA PHE A 71 23.62 2.60 -30.13
C PHE A 71 24.71 1.96 -31.03
N ASN A 72 24.32 1.11 -31.98
CA ASN A 72 25.24 0.37 -32.83
C ASN A 72 26.37 -0.33 -32.03
N MET A 73 26.05 -0.92 -30.89
CA MET A 73 26.97 -1.38 -29.87
C MET A 73 27.71 -2.68 -30.24
N ALA A 74 27.24 -3.43 -31.26
CA ALA A 74 27.69 -4.78 -31.58
C ALA A 74 27.60 -5.75 -30.38
N ALA A 75 26.60 -5.58 -29.53
CA ALA A 75 26.33 -6.48 -28.42
C ALA A 75 25.77 -7.82 -28.91
N GLU A 76 26.10 -8.91 -28.21
CA GLU A 76 25.64 -10.27 -28.54
C GLU A 76 24.92 -10.92 -27.36
N ALA A 77 23.83 -11.66 -27.65
CA ALA A 77 23.18 -12.56 -26.68
C ALA A 77 23.93 -13.91 -26.72
N GLN A 78 24.58 -14.26 -25.63
CA GLN A 78 25.39 -15.50 -25.56
C GLN A 78 24.78 -16.51 -24.60
N PHE A 79 24.61 -17.75 -25.08
CA PHE A 79 24.27 -18.90 -24.25
C PHE A 79 25.51 -19.43 -23.54
N ALA A 80 25.45 -19.60 -22.23
CA ALA A 80 26.54 -20.02 -21.35
C ALA A 80 26.09 -21.18 -20.46
N PRO A 81 26.05 -22.44 -20.94
CA PRO A 81 25.48 -23.57 -20.24
C PRO A 81 26.17 -23.91 -18.92
N SER A 82 27.43 -23.47 -18.74
CA SER A 82 28.17 -23.62 -17.47
C SER A 82 27.79 -22.55 -16.44
N GLY A 83 27.02 -21.51 -16.80
CA GLY A 83 26.56 -20.47 -15.92
C GLY A 83 25.25 -20.86 -15.23
N LYS A 84 25.02 -20.35 -14.03
CA LYS A 84 23.80 -20.61 -13.24
C LYS A 84 22.49 -20.27 -14.00
N TYR A 85 22.51 -19.26 -14.85
CA TYR A 85 21.34 -18.74 -15.54
C TYR A 85 21.37 -18.86 -17.07
N PHE A 86 22.36 -19.52 -17.64
CA PHE A 86 22.50 -19.90 -19.06
C PHE A 86 22.64 -18.74 -20.05
N TRP A 87 22.22 -17.53 -19.74
CA TRP A 87 22.27 -16.40 -20.67
C TRP A 87 23.08 -15.24 -20.12
N ARG A 88 23.83 -14.57 -21.04
CA ARG A 88 24.61 -13.39 -20.71
C ARG A 88 24.69 -12.41 -21.89
N PHE A 89 24.93 -11.15 -21.54
CA PHE A 89 25.30 -10.12 -22.52
C PHE A 89 26.79 -10.17 -22.73
N LYS A 90 27.22 -10.30 -24.00
CA LYS A 90 28.58 -10.08 -24.41
C LYS A 90 28.65 -8.71 -25.06
N ILE A 91 29.45 -7.80 -24.48
CA ILE A 91 29.63 -6.42 -24.89
C ILE A 91 31.10 -6.28 -25.33
N PRO A 92 31.37 -5.67 -26.51
CA PRO A 92 32.74 -5.44 -26.94
C PRO A 92 33.55 -4.69 -25.88
N ASP A 93 34.79 -5.12 -25.66
CA ASP A 93 35.76 -4.52 -24.72
C ASP A 93 35.30 -4.45 -23.25
N GLN A 94 34.24 -5.16 -22.89
CA GLN A 94 33.72 -5.23 -21.52
C GLN A 94 33.60 -6.69 -21.04
N ASN A 95 33.58 -6.87 -19.72
CA ASN A 95 33.30 -8.18 -19.13
C ASN A 95 31.87 -8.60 -19.41
N PRO A 96 31.60 -9.88 -19.72
CA PRO A 96 30.27 -10.38 -19.95
C PRO A 96 29.38 -10.22 -18.69
N ILE A 97 28.13 -9.75 -18.87
CA ILE A 97 27.15 -9.61 -17.79
C ILE A 97 26.25 -10.82 -17.80
N TYR A 98 26.26 -11.60 -16.72
CA TYR A 98 25.32 -12.71 -16.54
C TYR A 98 23.93 -12.17 -16.22
N PHE A 99 22.92 -12.77 -16.86
CA PHE A 99 21.54 -12.33 -16.75
C PHE A 99 20.78 -13.22 -15.76
N GLU A 100 20.38 -12.66 -14.65
CA GLU A 100 19.65 -13.36 -13.58
C GLU A 100 18.13 -13.19 -13.72
N THR A 101 17.35 -14.13 -13.14
CA THR A 101 15.88 -14.03 -13.08
C THR A 101 15.42 -12.69 -12.51
N PHE A 102 16.16 -12.17 -11.55
CA PHE A 102 15.90 -10.85 -10.97
C PHE A 102 15.93 -9.72 -12.01
N CYS A 103 16.72 -9.85 -13.05
CA CYS A 103 16.87 -8.86 -14.12
C CYS A 103 15.78 -8.96 -15.19
N THR A 104 14.89 -9.96 -15.14
CA THR A 104 13.80 -10.12 -16.12
C THR A 104 12.62 -9.17 -15.87
N GLY A 105 12.57 -8.52 -14.70
CA GLY A 105 11.38 -7.76 -14.26
C GLY A 105 10.25 -8.63 -13.72
N ILE A 106 10.38 -9.95 -13.76
CA ILE A 106 9.35 -10.89 -13.30
C ILE A 106 9.02 -10.71 -11.82
N GLN A 107 10.00 -10.29 -11.02
CA GLN A 107 9.78 -10.05 -9.59
C GLN A 107 8.67 -9.02 -9.33
N ALA A 108 8.67 -7.90 -10.04
CA ALA A 108 7.62 -6.90 -9.93
C ALA A 108 6.27 -7.48 -10.38
N ILE A 109 6.26 -8.23 -11.48
CA ILE A 109 5.06 -8.89 -11.99
C ILE A 109 4.50 -9.87 -10.96
N CYS A 110 5.35 -10.68 -10.29
CA CYS A 110 4.93 -11.62 -9.25
C CYS A 110 4.30 -10.92 -8.04
N ILE A 111 4.90 -9.81 -7.57
CA ILE A 111 4.37 -9.01 -6.46
C ILE A 111 2.98 -8.46 -6.84
N PHE A 112 2.85 -7.89 -8.03
CA PHE A 112 1.58 -7.34 -8.50
C PHE A 112 0.53 -8.42 -8.73
N ALA A 113 0.91 -9.57 -9.28
CA ALA A 113 0.02 -10.71 -9.42
C ALA A 113 -0.52 -11.16 -8.05
N GLY A 114 0.36 -11.29 -7.05
CA GLY A 114 -0.03 -11.61 -5.69
C GLY A 114 -1.02 -10.59 -5.11
N ILE A 115 -0.73 -9.30 -5.23
CA ILE A 115 -1.62 -8.21 -4.76
C ILE A 115 -2.97 -8.30 -5.48
N ILE A 116 -2.99 -8.37 -6.79
CA ILE A 116 -4.23 -8.36 -7.60
C ILE A 116 -5.11 -9.58 -7.28
N ILE A 117 -4.51 -10.77 -7.22
CA ILE A 117 -5.23 -12.02 -6.95
C ILE A 117 -5.90 -11.95 -5.58
N PHE A 118 -5.14 -11.55 -4.55
CA PHE A 118 -5.59 -11.55 -3.16
C PHE A 118 -6.29 -10.27 -2.71
N THR A 119 -6.36 -9.23 -3.55
CA THR A 119 -7.19 -8.05 -3.26
C THR A 119 -8.61 -8.49 -2.92
N PRO A 120 -9.15 -8.12 -1.73
CA PRO A 120 -10.44 -8.60 -1.28
C PRO A 120 -11.59 -8.07 -2.15
N HIS A 121 -12.61 -8.88 -2.33
CA HIS A 121 -13.86 -8.44 -2.94
C HIS A 121 -14.75 -7.80 -1.86
N SER A 122 -15.39 -6.68 -2.19
CA SER A 122 -16.41 -6.12 -1.34
C SER A 122 -17.56 -7.10 -1.12
N GLN A 123 -18.17 -7.09 0.07
CA GLN A 123 -19.40 -7.83 0.35
C GLN A 123 -20.62 -7.13 -0.23
N ASP A 124 -20.51 -5.82 -0.51
CA ASP A 124 -21.59 -5.04 -1.10
C ASP A 124 -21.70 -5.33 -2.61
N PRO A 125 -22.89 -5.63 -3.12
CA PRO A 125 -23.12 -5.93 -4.53
C PRO A 125 -22.67 -4.82 -5.47
N THR A 126 -22.82 -3.55 -5.11
CA THR A 126 -22.51 -2.39 -5.96
C THR A 126 -21.03 -2.32 -6.33
N ALA A 127 -20.12 -2.77 -5.45
CA ALA A 127 -18.69 -2.80 -5.70
C ALA A 127 -18.18 -4.14 -6.24
N ARG A 128 -19.04 -5.18 -6.23
CA ARG A 128 -18.64 -6.53 -6.65
C ARG A 128 -18.73 -6.76 -8.15
N GLU A 129 -19.50 -5.93 -8.83
CA GLU A 129 -19.69 -6.04 -10.29
C GLU A 129 -18.35 -5.95 -11.01
N ASP A 130 -18.16 -6.80 -12.04
CA ASP A 130 -16.99 -6.85 -12.92
C ASP A 130 -15.61 -7.00 -12.24
N ILE A 131 -15.54 -7.34 -10.95
CA ILE A 131 -14.27 -7.41 -10.22
C ILE A 131 -13.25 -8.35 -10.89
N VAL A 132 -13.69 -9.48 -11.41
CA VAL A 132 -12.80 -10.45 -12.08
C VAL A 132 -12.20 -9.85 -13.34
N TRP A 133 -13.04 -9.21 -14.17
CA TRP A 133 -12.59 -8.54 -15.39
C TRP A 133 -11.61 -7.39 -15.07
N ARG A 134 -11.94 -6.56 -14.08
CA ARG A 134 -11.07 -5.45 -13.64
C ARG A 134 -9.71 -5.95 -13.15
N LYS A 135 -9.68 -7.04 -12.38
CA LYS A 135 -8.45 -7.70 -11.93
C LYS A 135 -7.64 -8.28 -13.09
N THR A 136 -8.28 -8.98 -14.02
CA THR A 136 -7.60 -9.53 -15.19
C THR A 136 -6.99 -8.43 -16.05
N LYS A 137 -7.75 -7.38 -16.33
CA LYS A 137 -7.26 -6.20 -17.06
C LYS A 137 -6.07 -5.56 -16.37
N ALA A 138 -6.16 -5.34 -15.06
CA ALA A 138 -5.09 -4.74 -14.28
C ALA A 138 -3.83 -5.62 -14.30
N LEU A 139 -3.97 -6.95 -14.18
CA LEU A 139 -2.84 -7.88 -14.23
C LEU A 139 -2.15 -7.84 -15.60
N ILE A 140 -2.90 -7.92 -16.68
CA ILE A 140 -2.33 -7.89 -18.04
C ILE A 140 -1.61 -6.55 -18.29
N VAL A 141 -2.29 -5.44 -18.04
CA VAL A 141 -1.71 -4.11 -18.31
C VAL A 141 -0.49 -3.84 -17.45
N SER A 142 -0.55 -4.13 -16.15
CA SER A 142 0.62 -3.94 -15.27
C SER A 142 1.79 -4.82 -15.68
N SER A 143 1.55 -6.09 -16.07
CA SER A 143 2.61 -6.99 -16.53
C SER A 143 3.29 -6.48 -17.80
N VAL A 144 2.52 -5.99 -18.77
CA VAL A 144 3.07 -5.39 -20.00
C VAL A 144 3.90 -4.15 -19.68
N ILE A 145 3.38 -3.26 -18.82
CA ILE A 145 4.12 -2.04 -18.44
C ILE A 145 5.43 -2.41 -17.73
N PHE A 146 5.41 -3.34 -16.75
CA PHE A 146 6.62 -3.78 -16.07
C PHE A 146 7.63 -4.41 -17.01
N TYR A 147 7.17 -5.20 -17.96
CA TYR A 147 8.04 -5.79 -18.97
C TYR A 147 8.75 -4.73 -19.81
N VAL A 148 7.99 -3.76 -20.36
CA VAL A 148 8.54 -2.65 -21.16
C VAL A 148 9.52 -1.81 -20.33
N VAL A 149 9.12 -1.43 -19.10
CA VAL A 149 9.99 -0.67 -18.19
C VAL A 149 11.28 -1.43 -17.90
N ASN A 150 11.20 -2.75 -17.73
CA ASN A 150 12.39 -3.57 -17.51
C ASN A 150 13.33 -3.61 -18.74
N ILE A 151 12.81 -3.74 -19.95
CA ILE A 151 13.63 -3.68 -21.16
C ILE A 151 14.33 -2.32 -21.27
N ILE A 152 13.60 -1.22 -21.07
CA ILE A 152 14.17 0.13 -21.05
C ILE A 152 15.28 0.25 -19.98
N ARG A 153 15.03 -0.27 -18.78
CA ARG A 153 16.01 -0.31 -17.70
C ARG A 153 17.28 -1.02 -18.13
N MET A 154 17.16 -2.20 -18.71
CA MET A 154 18.32 -2.98 -19.16
C MET A 154 19.10 -2.27 -20.26
N ILE A 155 18.41 -1.65 -21.22
CA ILE A 155 19.06 -0.87 -22.28
C ILE A 155 19.89 0.26 -21.68
N ILE A 156 19.34 1.03 -20.74
CA ILE A 156 20.02 2.15 -20.10
C ILE A 156 21.23 1.64 -19.29
N GLN A 157 21.05 0.59 -18.49
CA GLN A 157 22.11 0.02 -17.66
C GLN A 157 23.30 -0.46 -18.49
N ILE A 158 23.03 -1.23 -19.55
CA ILE A 158 24.09 -1.79 -20.39
C ILE A 158 24.78 -0.69 -21.21
N ASN A 159 24.03 0.30 -21.70
CA ASN A 159 24.63 1.43 -22.41
C ASN A 159 25.55 2.26 -21.50
N LEU A 160 25.15 2.54 -20.26
CA LEU A 160 26.01 3.22 -19.28
C LEU A 160 27.27 2.41 -18.95
N TYR A 161 27.14 1.09 -18.80
CA TYR A 161 28.29 0.21 -18.60
C TYR A 161 29.23 0.23 -19.78
N TYR A 162 28.73 0.21 -21.02
CA TYR A 162 29.52 0.29 -22.24
C TYR A 162 30.33 1.58 -22.32
N ILE A 163 29.80 2.71 -21.90
CA ILE A 163 30.53 4.00 -21.92
C ILE A 163 31.46 4.20 -20.69
N GLY A 164 31.62 3.18 -19.85
CA GLY A 164 32.65 3.12 -18.82
C GLY A 164 32.20 3.42 -17.39
N TYR A 165 30.91 3.51 -17.12
CA TYR A 165 30.43 3.60 -15.71
C TYR A 165 30.55 2.24 -15.02
N GLU A 166 30.75 2.25 -13.69
CA GLU A 166 30.86 1.03 -12.91
C GLU A 166 29.51 0.33 -12.78
N TRP A 167 29.47 -0.99 -13.05
CA TRP A 167 28.23 -1.77 -13.06
C TRP A 167 27.46 -1.71 -11.74
N ALA A 168 28.15 -1.77 -10.59
CA ALA A 168 27.50 -1.75 -9.28
C ALA A 168 26.69 -0.47 -9.03
N ASP A 169 27.27 0.69 -9.38
CA ASP A 169 26.65 2.00 -9.19
C ASP A 169 25.44 2.19 -10.08
N ILE A 170 25.57 1.79 -11.35
CA ILE A 170 24.50 1.85 -12.34
C ILE A 170 23.33 0.96 -11.91
N HIS A 171 23.65 -0.29 -11.55
CA HIS A 171 22.65 -1.28 -11.20
C HIS A 171 21.83 -0.85 -9.99
N PHE A 172 22.48 -0.31 -8.96
CA PHE A 172 21.81 0.20 -7.75
C PHE A 172 20.92 1.41 -8.05
N SER A 173 21.46 2.43 -8.71
CA SER A 173 20.75 3.70 -8.97
C SER A 173 19.52 3.52 -9.85
N ILE A 174 19.65 2.75 -10.93
CA ILE A 174 18.54 2.51 -11.87
C ILE A 174 17.51 1.54 -11.28
N SER A 175 17.93 0.61 -10.44
CA SER A 175 16.99 -0.25 -9.72
C SER A 175 16.14 0.53 -8.73
N ALA A 176 16.71 1.53 -8.04
CA ALA A 176 15.97 2.44 -7.19
C ALA A 176 14.93 3.27 -7.98
N ALA A 177 15.33 3.82 -9.15
CA ALA A 177 14.41 4.54 -10.04
C ALA A 177 13.26 3.64 -10.54
N SER A 178 13.53 2.38 -10.86
CA SER A 178 12.50 1.40 -11.27
C SER A 178 11.50 1.12 -10.15
N SER A 179 11.93 1.13 -8.89
CA SER A 179 11.04 0.97 -7.73
C SER A 179 10.07 2.15 -7.59
N PHE A 180 10.50 3.37 -7.92
CA PHE A 180 9.63 4.54 -7.97
C PHE A 180 8.54 4.40 -9.04
N ILE A 181 8.88 3.89 -10.23
CA ILE A 181 7.90 3.60 -11.29
C ILE A 181 6.88 2.56 -10.80
N ALA A 182 7.32 1.53 -10.07
CA ALA A 182 6.42 0.54 -9.48
C ALA A 182 5.39 1.20 -8.53
N ALA A 183 5.81 2.17 -7.70
CA ALA A 183 4.90 2.92 -6.84
C ALA A 183 3.85 3.72 -7.64
N ILE A 184 4.25 4.36 -8.75
CA ILE A 184 3.32 5.04 -9.65
C ILE A 184 2.30 4.06 -10.23
N ILE A 185 2.72 2.86 -10.64
CA ILE A 185 1.82 1.84 -11.17
C ILE A 185 0.81 1.39 -10.11
N VAL A 186 1.21 1.26 -8.84
CA VAL A 186 0.27 0.98 -7.73
C VAL A 186 -0.82 2.05 -7.64
N LEU A 187 -0.44 3.32 -7.73
CA LEU A 187 -1.40 4.44 -7.70
C LEU A 187 -2.35 4.41 -8.91
N LEU A 188 -1.83 4.12 -10.11
CA LEU A 188 -2.65 3.98 -11.31
C LEU A 188 -3.61 2.79 -11.24
N MET A 189 -3.19 1.68 -10.61
CA MET A 189 -4.06 0.53 -10.36
C MET A 189 -5.28 0.88 -9.51
N HIS A 190 -5.21 1.90 -8.66
CA HIS A 190 -6.36 2.34 -7.86
C HIS A 190 -7.57 2.69 -8.73
N LYS A 191 -7.35 3.19 -9.95
CA LYS A 191 -8.43 3.47 -10.91
C LYS A 191 -9.19 2.21 -11.35
N TRP A 192 -8.52 1.06 -11.44
CA TRP A 192 -9.15 -0.20 -11.90
C TRP A 192 -9.56 -1.10 -10.75
N ILE A 193 -8.76 -1.12 -9.68
CA ILE A 193 -8.98 -1.97 -8.49
C ILE A 193 -8.88 -1.07 -7.25
N PRO A 194 -9.86 -0.18 -7.02
CA PRO A 194 -9.87 0.67 -5.82
C PRO A 194 -9.92 -0.16 -4.53
N GLU A 195 -10.43 -1.40 -4.61
CA GLU A 195 -10.52 -2.34 -3.49
C GLU A 195 -9.18 -2.55 -2.79
N PHE A 196 -8.05 -2.49 -3.50
CA PHE A 196 -6.74 -2.66 -2.89
C PHE A 196 -6.43 -1.55 -1.89
N ILE A 197 -6.45 -0.29 -2.32
CA ILE A 197 -6.19 0.86 -1.44
C ILE A 197 -7.27 1.00 -0.37
N ILE A 198 -8.54 0.83 -0.75
CA ILE A 198 -9.66 0.90 0.19
C ILE A 198 -9.54 -0.20 1.26
N SER A 199 -9.06 -1.40 0.93
CA SER A 199 -8.85 -2.47 1.92
C SER A 199 -7.76 -2.12 2.94
N ILE A 200 -6.72 -1.38 2.54
CA ILE A 200 -5.68 -0.87 3.45
C ILE A 200 -6.28 0.17 4.41
N ILE A 201 -7.03 1.15 3.87
CA ILE A 201 -7.72 2.17 4.66
C ILE A 201 -8.72 1.50 5.62
N TYR A 202 -9.49 0.54 5.13
CA TYR A 202 -10.44 -0.24 5.91
C TYR A 202 -9.77 -0.98 7.07
N THR A 203 -8.62 -1.60 6.83
CA THR A 203 -7.84 -2.27 7.88
C THR A 203 -7.35 -1.27 8.93
N GLY A 204 -6.87 -0.11 8.49
CA GLY A 204 -6.48 0.99 9.39
C GLY A 204 -7.66 1.45 10.27
N THR A 205 -8.84 1.61 9.69
CA THR A 205 -10.06 1.98 10.41
C THR A 205 -10.46 0.90 11.41
N LEU A 206 -10.46 -0.38 11.01
CA LEU A 206 -10.76 -1.52 11.88
C LEU A 206 -9.89 -1.58 13.13
N VAL A 207 -8.61 -1.24 13.01
CA VAL A 207 -7.66 -1.24 14.13
C VAL A 207 -7.80 0.03 14.98
N SER A 208 -8.03 1.18 14.34
CA SER A 208 -8.06 2.47 15.04
C SER A 208 -9.37 2.71 15.82
N GLU A 209 -10.52 2.27 15.30
CA GLU A 209 -11.82 2.52 15.94
C GLU A 209 -11.96 1.94 17.36
N PRO A 210 -11.62 0.67 17.64
CA PRO A 210 -11.68 0.14 19.00
C PRO A 210 -10.78 0.92 19.97
N LEU A 211 -9.61 1.40 19.48
CA LEU A 211 -8.68 2.19 20.28
C LEU A 211 -9.24 3.58 20.58
N LYS A 212 -9.89 4.21 19.59
CA LYS A 212 -10.59 5.50 19.79
C LYS A 212 -11.72 5.34 20.80
N GLN A 213 -12.58 4.34 20.65
CA GLN A 213 -13.68 4.08 21.57
C GLN A 213 -13.19 3.82 23.01
N LYS A 214 -12.12 3.04 23.17
CA LYS A 214 -11.50 2.84 24.49
C LYS A 214 -11.04 4.16 25.12
N ARG A 215 -10.42 5.04 24.36
CA ARG A 215 -9.95 6.36 24.83
C ARG A 215 -11.14 7.26 25.21
N LYS A 216 -12.16 7.33 24.35
CA LYS A 216 -13.39 8.09 24.64
C LYS A 216 -14.03 7.61 25.94
N LYS A 217 -14.08 6.29 26.16
CA LYS A 217 -14.58 5.71 27.40
C LYS A 217 -13.76 6.14 28.63
N GLN A 218 -12.44 6.21 28.53
CA GLN A 218 -11.59 6.70 29.62
C GLN A 218 -11.86 8.17 29.97
N VAL A 219 -12.06 9.03 28.96
CA VAL A 219 -12.44 10.43 29.19
C VAL A 219 -13.83 10.53 29.79
N LYS A 220 -14.79 9.72 29.33
CA LYS A 220 -16.12 9.61 29.91
C LYS A 220 -16.07 9.29 31.41
N GLU A 221 -15.31 8.25 31.80
CA GLU A 221 -15.13 7.83 33.20
C GLU A 221 -14.49 8.94 34.06
N MET A 222 -13.59 9.75 33.45
CA MET A 222 -12.97 10.90 34.14
C MET A 222 -14.01 12.00 34.41
N VAL A 223 -14.85 12.33 33.43
CA VAL A 223 -15.89 13.36 33.55
C VAL A 223 -16.99 12.92 34.54
N GLU A 224 -17.44 11.67 34.47
CA GLU A 224 -18.48 11.15 35.37
C GLU A 224 -18.07 11.15 36.85
N LYS A 225 -16.76 11.03 37.13
CA LYS A 225 -16.26 10.99 38.52
C LYS A 225 -16.15 12.37 39.18
N SER A 226 -15.85 13.41 38.41
CA SER A 226 -15.44 14.70 38.99
C SER A 226 -16.13 15.92 38.37
N ASN A 227 -16.94 15.76 37.33
CA ASN A 227 -17.47 16.84 36.48
C ASN A 227 -16.37 17.82 35.97
N LYS A 228 -15.11 17.41 36.11
CA LYS A 228 -13.92 18.14 35.67
C LYS A 228 -13.01 17.20 34.91
N ALA A 229 -12.49 17.67 33.80
CA ALA A 229 -11.50 16.92 33.03
C ALA A 229 -10.19 17.74 32.94
N GLU A 230 -9.11 17.18 33.43
CA GLU A 230 -7.78 17.81 33.28
C GLU A 230 -7.36 17.78 31.80
N LEU A 231 -7.05 18.97 31.27
CA LEU A 231 -6.79 19.14 29.83
C LEU A 231 -5.57 18.35 29.32
N LYS A 232 -4.47 18.31 30.11
CA LYS A 232 -3.25 17.59 29.71
C LYS A 232 -3.45 16.07 29.62
N PRO A 233 -3.98 15.37 30.64
CA PRO A 233 -4.34 13.94 30.53
C PRO A 233 -5.36 13.68 29.44
N MET A 234 -6.44 14.48 29.35
CA MET A 234 -7.47 14.35 28.32
C MET A 234 -6.87 14.38 26.91
N ARG A 235 -6.02 15.35 26.62
CA ARG A 235 -5.31 15.44 25.34
C ARG A 235 -4.45 14.22 25.06
N LYS A 236 -3.67 13.73 26.07
CA LYS A 236 -2.84 12.53 25.94
C LYS A 236 -3.68 11.27 25.68
N ILE A 237 -4.79 11.12 26.39
CA ILE A 237 -5.72 9.99 26.22
C ILE A 237 -6.34 10.01 24.81
N LEU A 238 -6.79 11.16 24.34
CA LEU A 238 -7.37 11.33 23.00
C LEU A 238 -6.32 11.28 21.89
N LYS A 239 -5.02 11.40 22.21
CA LYS A 239 -3.89 11.50 21.27
C LYS A 239 -4.07 12.64 20.26
N MET A 240 -4.58 13.77 20.71
CA MET A 240 -4.77 14.94 19.86
C MET A 240 -3.54 15.83 19.87
N GLU A 241 -3.27 16.43 18.72
CA GLU A 241 -2.25 17.48 18.59
C GLU A 241 -2.66 18.70 19.42
N LYS A 242 -1.68 19.43 20.02
CA LYS A 242 -1.95 20.56 20.92
C LYS A 242 -2.82 21.65 20.26
N LYS A 243 -2.52 21.99 19.01
CA LYS A 243 -3.24 23.04 18.27
C LYS A 243 -4.71 22.66 18.01
N THR A 244 -4.94 21.45 17.51
CA THR A 244 -6.29 20.92 17.27
C THR A 244 -7.08 20.80 18.56
N PHE A 245 -6.47 20.24 19.62
CA PHE A 245 -7.11 20.09 20.92
C PHE A 245 -7.50 21.43 21.53
N SER A 246 -6.60 22.44 21.49
CA SER A 246 -6.93 23.78 22.03
C SER A 246 -8.09 24.44 21.28
N ARG A 247 -8.12 24.31 19.95
CA ARG A 247 -9.22 24.83 19.13
C ARG A 247 -10.56 24.15 19.47
N ASP A 248 -10.56 22.82 19.55
CA ASP A 248 -11.77 22.05 19.81
C ASP A 248 -12.29 22.32 21.24
N ILE A 249 -11.42 22.47 22.25
CA ILE A 249 -11.78 22.84 23.62
C ILE A 249 -12.39 24.25 23.67
N SER A 250 -11.84 25.22 22.95
CA SER A 250 -12.41 26.58 22.88
C SER A 250 -13.81 26.54 22.25
N SER A 251 -13.97 25.84 21.13
CA SER A 251 -15.27 25.66 20.49
C SER A 251 -16.29 25.00 21.45
N TRP A 252 -15.89 23.99 22.21
CA TRP A 252 -16.78 23.37 23.20
C TRP A 252 -17.15 24.32 24.33
N SER A 253 -16.24 25.19 24.77
CA SER A 253 -16.51 26.23 25.76
C SER A 253 -17.59 27.18 25.24
N ASP A 254 -17.43 27.67 24.01
CA ASP A 254 -18.33 28.65 23.39
C ASP A 254 -19.70 28.04 23.03
N ASP A 255 -19.71 26.86 22.39
CA ASP A 255 -20.93 26.22 21.87
C ASP A 255 -21.79 25.60 22.98
N PHE A 256 -21.17 25.11 24.05
CA PHE A 256 -21.86 24.34 25.10
C PHE A 256 -21.78 24.97 26.48
N GLY A 257 -21.14 26.13 26.61
CA GLY A 257 -21.04 26.85 27.88
C GLY A 257 -20.27 26.06 28.95
N TYR A 258 -19.19 25.37 28.53
CA TYR A 258 -18.22 24.77 29.44
C TYR A 258 -17.22 25.87 29.83
N THR A 259 -16.67 25.79 31.03
CA THR A 259 -15.66 26.77 31.48
C THR A 259 -14.28 26.14 31.56
N ILE A 260 -13.25 26.93 31.27
CA ILE A 260 -11.87 26.50 31.40
C ILE A 260 -11.30 27.19 32.64
N GLU A 261 -11.01 26.42 33.68
CA GLU A 261 -10.41 26.88 34.92
C GLU A 261 -8.96 26.38 35.03
N GLY A 262 -8.01 27.20 34.66
CA GLY A 262 -6.60 26.78 34.62
C GLY A 262 -6.36 25.59 33.65
N ASP A 263 -5.90 24.47 34.20
CA ASP A 263 -5.66 23.24 33.44
C ASP A 263 -6.88 22.30 33.38
N TYR A 264 -8.08 22.75 33.76
CA TYR A 264 -9.30 21.94 33.83
C TYR A 264 -10.40 22.46 32.92
N LEU A 265 -11.06 21.54 32.21
CA LEU A 265 -12.37 21.75 31.57
C LEU A 265 -13.43 21.42 32.62
N VAL A 266 -14.22 22.42 33.04
CA VAL A 266 -15.32 22.25 34.00
C VAL A 266 -16.62 22.10 33.23
N ILE A 267 -17.30 21.00 33.47
CA ILE A 267 -18.53 20.62 32.76
C ILE A 267 -19.67 20.67 33.80
N PRO A 268 -20.67 21.54 33.62
CA PRO A 268 -21.82 21.54 34.50
C PRO A 268 -22.50 20.16 34.56
N PRO A 269 -22.93 19.68 35.75
CA PRO A 269 -23.50 18.33 35.91
C PRO A 269 -24.64 18.04 34.94
N GLU A 270 -25.52 19.03 34.71
CA GLU A 270 -26.66 18.95 33.81
C GLU A 270 -26.23 18.79 32.32
N LYS A 271 -25.00 19.19 31.97
CA LYS A 271 -24.46 19.12 30.63
C LYS A 271 -23.49 17.95 30.43
N ALA A 272 -23.14 17.22 31.47
CA ALA A 272 -22.17 16.11 31.39
C ALA A 272 -22.62 15.01 30.43
N SER A 273 -23.89 14.64 30.44
CA SER A 273 -24.45 13.65 29.51
C SER A 273 -24.33 14.08 28.05
N LYS A 274 -24.62 15.36 27.76
CA LYS A 274 -24.49 15.94 26.41
C LYS A 274 -23.05 15.99 25.94
N PHE A 275 -22.09 16.33 26.82
CA PHE A 275 -20.67 16.30 26.51
C PHE A 275 -20.20 14.88 26.16
N ILE A 276 -20.63 13.88 26.96
CA ILE A 276 -20.29 12.48 26.72
C ILE A 276 -20.85 12.00 25.37
N GLU A 277 -22.08 12.39 25.05
CA GLU A 277 -22.71 12.07 23.77
C GLU A 277 -21.92 12.66 22.60
N LEU A 278 -21.56 13.94 22.67
CA LEU A 278 -20.72 14.61 21.69
C LEU A 278 -19.36 13.95 21.53
N LEU A 279 -18.69 13.65 22.66
CA LEU A 279 -17.41 12.96 22.65
C LEU A 279 -17.52 11.58 21.99
N MET A 280 -18.65 10.89 22.11
CA MET A 280 -18.87 9.56 21.52
C MET A 280 -19.33 9.61 20.06
N GLN A 281 -19.80 10.76 19.57
CA GLN A 281 -20.09 10.95 18.14
C GLN A 281 -18.77 11.03 17.34
N ASP A 282 -18.74 10.39 16.16
CA ASP A 282 -17.56 10.42 15.27
C ASP A 282 -17.59 11.60 14.27
N LYS A 283 -18.50 12.54 14.44
CA LYS A 283 -18.54 13.76 13.62
C LYS A 283 -17.39 14.68 14.00
N PRO A 284 -16.66 15.26 13.03
CA PRO A 284 -15.77 16.37 13.33
C PRO A 284 -16.61 17.47 13.99
N PHE A 285 -16.12 18.02 15.09
CA PHE A 285 -16.81 19.05 15.89
C PHE A 285 -16.89 20.42 15.18
N LEU A 286 -16.52 20.46 13.91
CA LEU A 286 -16.64 21.66 13.08
C LEU A 286 -18.00 21.65 12.39
N LYS A 287 -18.87 22.57 12.75
CA LYS A 287 -19.79 23.13 11.76
C LYS A 287 -18.92 23.66 10.62
N GLU A 288 -19.09 23.12 9.41
CA GLU A 288 -18.69 23.85 8.22
C GLU A 288 -19.34 25.22 8.34
N SER A 289 -18.53 26.25 8.52
CA SER A 289 -19.01 27.62 8.41
C SER A 289 -19.46 27.78 6.95
N GLU A 290 -20.77 27.92 6.77
CA GLU A 290 -21.36 28.45 5.56
C GLU A 290 -20.71 29.76 5.11
#